data_06b0ccdd93801ea0b034f912aa3bc36b
#
_entry.id   06b0ccdd93801ea0b034f912aa3bc36b
#
_cell.length_a   1.000
_cell.length_b   1.000
_cell.length_c   1.000
_cell.angle_alpha   90.00
_cell.angle_beta   90.00
_cell.angle_gamma   90.00
#
_symmetry.space_group_name_H-M   'P 1'
#
loop_
_entity.id
_entity.type
_entity.pdbx_description
1 polymer ?
#
loop_
_entity_poly.entity_id
_entity_poly.type
_entity_poly.pdbx_seq_one_letter_code
_entity_poly.pdbx_strand_id
1 'polypeptide(L)'
;MDDLANKKCIPCEGGIPAFDKSEIHKYLKKVDGWDVKEDEKNKFFLTKEFRFENFIDSQSFVNKVGQIAENEGHHPDIAFGWGYAKIKIFTHAIEGLAESDFILAAKIDRIC
;
A
#
# COMPACT_ATOMS: atom_id res chain seq x y z
N MET A 1 -3.07 14.16 -15.06
CA MET A 1 -2.35 13.12 -14.34
C MET A 1 -2.95 12.96 -12.95
N ASP A 2 -3.43 11.76 -12.66
CA ASP A 2 -4.01 11.50 -11.35
C ASP A 2 -2.89 11.47 -10.31
N ASP A 3 -2.95 12.40 -9.39
CA ASP A 3 -1.99 12.44 -8.31
C ASP A 3 -2.61 11.82 -7.06
N LEU A 4 -2.57 10.49 -7.00
CA LEU A 4 -3.12 9.75 -5.87
C LEU A 4 -2.46 10.15 -4.55
N ALA A 5 -1.19 10.53 -4.59
CA ALA A 5 -0.46 10.88 -3.37
C ALA A 5 -1.02 12.13 -2.70
N ASN A 6 -1.75 12.96 -3.43
CA ASN A 6 -2.38 14.16 -2.87
C ASN A 6 -3.78 13.90 -2.31
N LYS A 7 -4.34 12.73 -2.53
CA LYS A 7 -5.65 12.38 -2.00
C LYS A 7 -5.51 11.85 -0.57
N LYS A 8 -6.60 11.92 0.19
CA LYS A 8 -6.66 11.33 1.51
C LYS A 8 -7.33 9.97 1.45
N CYS A 9 -6.84 9.04 2.26
CA CYS A 9 -7.52 7.77 2.43
C CYS A 9 -8.84 7.99 3.14
N ILE A 10 -9.91 7.43 2.58
CA ILE A 10 -11.22 7.47 3.22
C ILE A 10 -11.39 6.14 3.95
N PRO A 11 -11.74 6.16 5.25
CA PRO A 11 -11.97 4.90 5.98
C PRO A 11 -13.01 4.06 5.27
N CYS A 12 -12.67 2.81 4.98
CA CYS A 12 -13.61 1.88 4.38
C CYS A 12 -14.45 1.23 5.48
N GLU A 13 -15.72 1.57 5.49
CA GLU A 13 -16.69 0.94 6.39
C GLU A 13 -17.40 -0.15 5.60
N GLY A 14 -16.94 -1.33 5.60
CA GLY A 14 -17.54 -2.55 5.11
C GLY A 14 -18.75 -2.56 4.16
N GLY A 15 -19.13 -1.45 3.59
CA GLY A 15 -20.28 -1.35 2.68
C GLY A 15 -19.90 -1.08 1.23
N ILE A 16 -18.61 -0.90 0.97
CA ILE A 16 -18.11 -0.62 -0.38
C ILE A 16 -17.54 -1.93 -0.93
N PRO A 17 -17.93 -2.32 -2.17
CA PRO A 17 -17.37 -3.54 -2.74
C PRO A 17 -15.88 -3.37 -3.05
N ALA A 18 -15.12 -4.43 -2.84
CA ALA A 18 -13.71 -4.45 -3.24
C ALA A 18 -13.61 -4.30 -4.75
N PHE A 19 -12.50 -3.71 -5.22
CA PHE A 19 -12.24 -3.58 -6.64
C PHE A 19 -12.18 -4.95 -7.31
N ASP A 20 -12.76 -5.05 -8.50
CA ASP A 20 -12.58 -6.23 -9.35
C ASP A 20 -11.23 -6.12 -10.08
N LYS A 21 -10.88 -7.14 -10.86
CA LYS A 21 -9.61 -7.18 -11.57
C LYS A 21 -9.43 -6.01 -12.53
N SER A 22 -10.51 -5.56 -13.15
CA SER A 22 -10.47 -4.45 -14.09
C SER A 22 -10.09 -3.14 -13.38
N GLU A 23 -10.73 -2.85 -12.24
CA GLU A 23 -10.42 -1.67 -11.45
C GLU A 23 -9.00 -1.71 -10.89
N ILE A 24 -8.59 -2.88 -10.40
CA ILE A 24 -7.23 -3.07 -9.89
C ILE A 24 -6.21 -2.78 -10.97
N HIS A 25 -6.41 -3.31 -12.16
CA HIS A 25 -5.50 -3.11 -13.28
C HIS A 25 -5.40 -1.63 -13.67
N LYS A 26 -6.54 -0.96 -13.66
CA LYS A 26 -6.61 0.47 -13.97
C LYS A 26 -5.81 1.29 -12.96
N TYR A 27 -5.98 1.03 -11.67
CA TYR A 27 -5.29 1.77 -10.62
C TYR A 27 -3.82 1.39 -10.51
N LEU A 28 -3.47 0.15 -10.83
CA LEU A 28 -2.09 -0.31 -10.77
C LEU A 28 -1.17 0.52 -11.67
N LYS A 29 -1.69 1.06 -12.74
CA LYS A 29 -0.94 1.93 -13.65
C LYS A 29 -0.63 3.30 -13.04
N LYS A 30 -1.29 3.66 -11.94
CA LYS A 30 -1.13 4.95 -11.28
C LYS A 30 -0.08 4.92 -10.18
N VAL A 31 0.45 3.75 -9.87
CA VAL A 31 1.51 3.57 -8.87
C VAL A 31 2.68 2.87 -9.54
N ASP A 32 3.87 2.98 -8.93
CA ASP A 32 5.10 2.51 -9.55
C ASP A 32 5.71 1.33 -8.79
N GLY A 33 5.87 0.21 -9.51
CA GLY A 33 6.58 -0.93 -8.96
C GLY A 33 5.81 -1.79 -7.97
N TRP A 34 4.51 -1.59 -7.84
CA TRP A 34 3.67 -2.41 -6.97
C TRP A 34 3.12 -3.61 -7.71
N ASP A 35 3.10 -4.75 -7.05
CA ASP A 35 2.49 -5.98 -7.56
C ASP A 35 1.17 -6.23 -6.87
N VAL A 36 0.23 -6.84 -7.58
CA VAL A 36 -1.02 -7.33 -7.01
C VAL A 36 -0.90 -8.83 -6.89
N LYS A 37 -1.20 -9.36 -5.71
CA LYS A 37 -1.18 -10.80 -5.46
C LYS A 37 -2.47 -11.21 -4.77
N GLU A 38 -2.75 -12.51 -4.82
CA GLU A 38 -3.90 -13.09 -4.12
C GLU A 38 -3.40 -13.91 -2.94
N ASP A 39 -4.13 -13.85 -1.83
CA ASP A 39 -3.86 -14.72 -0.68
C ASP A 39 -4.57 -16.07 -0.86
N GLU A 40 -4.49 -16.93 0.15
CA GLU A 40 -5.07 -18.28 0.12
C GLU A 40 -6.60 -18.27 -0.05
N LYS A 41 -7.24 -17.15 0.25
CA LYS A 41 -8.70 -17.01 0.15
C LYS A 41 -9.11 -16.24 -1.10
N ASN A 42 -8.20 -16.08 -2.06
CA ASN A 42 -8.41 -15.33 -3.30
C ASN A 42 -8.73 -13.85 -3.05
N LYS A 43 -8.15 -13.28 -1.99
CA LYS A 43 -8.27 -11.85 -1.70
C LYS A 43 -7.04 -11.13 -2.22
N PHE A 44 -7.24 -9.99 -2.90
CA PHE A 44 -6.14 -9.24 -3.50
C PHE A 44 -5.46 -8.32 -2.49
N PHE A 45 -4.16 -8.16 -2.65
CA PHE A 45 -3.38 -7.18 -1.89
C PHE A 45 -2.27 -6.62 -2.77
N LEU A 46 -1.80 -5.42 -2.41
CA LEU A 46 -0.64 -4.79 -3.04
C LEU A 46 0.60 -5.14 -2.25
N THR A 47 1.71 -5.34 -2.93
CA THR A 47 2.99 -5.57 -2.26
C THR A 47 4.13 -4.94 -3.06
N LYS A 48 5.13 -4.45 -2.33
CA LYS A 48 6.35 -3.91 -2.94
C LYS A 48 7.49 -4.08 -1.96
N GLU A 49 8.66 -4.46 -2.48
CA GLU A 49 9.87 -4.56 -1.68
C GLU A 49 10.81 -3.42 -2.05
N PHE A 50 11.31 -2.75 -1.02
CA PHE A 50 12.25 -1.64 -1.15
C PHE A 50 13.62 -2.10 -0.66
N ARG A 51 14.68 -1.68 -1.34
CA ARG A 51 16.04 -2.07 -0.99
C ARG A 51 16.83 -0.87 -0.45
N PHE A 52 17.66 -1.14 0.54
CA PHE A 52 18.46 -0.11 1.23
C PHE A 52 19.89 -0.62 1.44
N GLU A 53 20.79 0.28 1.81
CA GLU A 53 22.20 -0.06 1.99
C GLU A 53 22.52 -0.70 3.34
N ASN A 54 21.62 -0.56 4.33
CA ASN A 54 21.87 -1.04 5.68
C ASN A 54 20.57 -1.11 6.48
N PHE A 55 20.67 -1.54 7.73
CA PHE A 55 19.49 -1.70 8.59
C PHE A 55 18.88 -0.36 8.99
N ILE A 56 19.72 0.63 9.30
CA ILE A 56 19.25 1.96 9.73
C ILE A 56 18.41 2.62 8.65
N ASP A 57 18.82 2.51 7.40
CA ASP A 57 18.08 3.08 6.28
C ASP A 57 16.73 2.39 6.10
N SER A 58 16.70 1.05 6.25
CA SER A 58 15.44 0.29 6.21
C SER A 58 14.50 0.74 7.33
N GLN A 59 15.03 0.85 8.54
CA GLN A 59 14.25 1.26 9.71
C GLN A 59 13.71 2.68 9.55
N SER A 60 14.54 3.59 9.07
CA SER A 60 14.13 4.98 8.83
C SER A 60 12.96 5.05 7.84
N PHE A 61 13.04 4.27 6.77
CA PHE A 61 11.97 4.19 5.79
C PHE A 61 10.67 3.65 6.43
N VAL A 62 10.78 2.57 7.19
CA VAL A 62 9.62 1.96 7.87
C VAL A 62 8.97 2.95 8.82
N ASN A 63 9.75 3.73 9.55
CA ASN A 63 9.22 4.76 10.44
C ASN A 63 8.42 5.81 9.68
N LYS A 64 8.89 6.22 8.50
CA LYS A 64 8.17 7.18 7.65
C LYS A 64 6.87 6.58 7.11
N VAL A 65 6.91 5.32 6.70
CA VAL A 65 5.70 4.62 6.25
C VAL A 65 4.68 4.54 7.37
N GLY A 66 5.13 4.20 8.58
CA GLY A 66 4.26 4.16 9.74
C GLY A 66 3.59 5.48 10.05
N GLN A 67 4.32 6.58 9.90
CA GLN A 67 3.78 7.91 10.13
C GLN A 67 2.69 8.25 9.12
N ILE A 68 2.91 7.91 7.85
CA ILE A 68 1.91 8.11 6.80
C ILE A 68 0.67 7.27 7.11
N ALA A 69 0.86 6.01 7.49
CA ALA A 69 -0.24 5.10 7.80
C ALA A 69 -1.11 5.64 8.93
N GLU A 70 -0.48 6.15 10.00
CA GLU A 70 -1.19 6.75 11.12
C GLU A 70 -1.96 8.00 10.67
N ASN A 71 -1.34 8.86 9.89
CA ASN A 71 -1.98 10.09 9.43
C ASN A 71 -3.18 9.80 8.52
N GLU A 72 -3.13 8.72 7.75
CA GLU A 72 -4.21 8.36 6.83
C GLU A 72 -5.23 7.41 7.44
N GLY A 73 -4.96 6.87 8.62
CA GLY A 73 -5.84 5.89 9.24
C GLY A 73 -5.95 4.59 8.45
N HIS A 74 -4.92 4.24 7.70
CA HIS A 74 -4.89 3.04 6.87
C HIS A 74 -3.53 2.37 7.03
N HIS A 75 -3.53 1.16 7.61
CA HIS A 75 -2.30 0.54 8.11
C HIS A 75 -1.88 -0.66 7.25
N PRO A 76 -0.68 -0.61 6.65
CA PRO A 76 -0.14 -1.75 5.92
C PRO A 76 0.52 -2.75 6.86
N ASP A 77 0.76 -3.96 6.37
CA ASP A 77 1.66 -4.89 7.03
C ASP A 77 3.07 -4.61 6.55
N ILE A 78 4.03 -4.58 7.46
CA ILE A 78 5.41 -4.23 7.15
C ILE A 78 6.34 -5.32 7.69
N ALA A 79 7.23 -5.82 6.84
CA ALA A 79 8.32 -6.69 7.23
C ALA A 79 9.61 -6.02 6.78
N PHE A 80 10.60 -5.91 7.66
CA PHE A 80 11.85 -5.29 7.27
C PHE A 80 13.04 -5.92 8.00
N GLY A 81 14.22 -5.67 7.46
CA GLY A 81 15.44 -6.15 8.06
C GLY A 81 16.61 -5.40 7.44
N TRP A 82 17.80 -5.98 7.53
CA TRP A 82 18.99 -5.36 7.00
C TRP A 82 18.87 -5.25 5.48
N GLY A 83 18.80 -4.01 5.00
CA GLY A 83 18.81 -3.73 3.56
C GLY A 83 17.50 -3.90 2.83
N TYR A 84 16.37 -4.13 3.53
CA TYR A 84 15.08 -4.26 2.84
C TYR A 84 13.90 -3.86 3.71
N ALA A 85 12.80 -3.50 3.05
CA ALA A 85 11.50 -3.35 3.68
C ALA A 85 10.44 -3.82 2.68
N LYS A 86 9.53 -4.66 3.13
CA LYS A 86 8.46 -5.22 2.32
C LYS A 86 7.13 -4.73 2.85
N ILE A 87 6.35 -4.11 1.98
CA ILE A 87 5.07 -3.51 2.35
C ILE A 87 3.94 -4.32 1.71
N LYS A 88 2.90 -4.59 2.50
CA LYS A 88 1.70 -5.27 2.03
C LYS A 88 0.49 -4.42 2.41
N ILE A 89 -0.32 -4.06 1.42
CA ILE A 89 -1.46 -3.16 1.61
C ILE A 89 -2.74 -3.84 1.16
N PHE A 90 -3.76 -3.81 2.02
CA PHE A 90 -5.12 -4.20 1.65
C PHE A 90 -6.08 -3.62 2.68
N THR A 91 -7.37 -3.61 2.35
CA THR A 91 -8.41 -3.08 3.25
C THR A 91 -9.14 -4.24 3.91
N HIS A 92 -8.94 -4.39 5.22
CA HIS A 92 -9.53 -5.49 5.99
C HIS A 92 -11.06 -5.52 5.92
N ALA A 93 -11.70 -4.36 6.02
CA ALA A 93 -13.15 -4.26 6.09
C ALA A 93 -13.87 -4.81 4.86
N ILE A 94 -13.20 -4.80 3.70
CA ILE A 94 -13.77 -5.30 2.44
C ILE A 94 -13.04 -6.52 1.91
N GLU A 95 -12.04 -6.99 2.65
CA GLU A 95 -11.22 -8.16 2.29
C GLU A 95 -10.65 -8.06 0.86
N GLY A 96 -10.12 -6.91 0.52
CA GLY A 96 -9.57 -6.67 -0.82
C GLY A 96 -9.03 -5.27 -0.98
N LEU A 97 -9.05 -4.78 -2.21
CA LEU A 97 -8.49 -3.48 -2.57
C LEU A 97 -9.58 -2.46 -2.89
N ALA A 98 -9.28 -1.21 -2.56
CA ALA A 98 -10.08 -0.04 -2.90
C ALA A 98 -9.13 1.10 -3.25
N GLU A 99 -9.67 2.26 -3.59
CA GLU A 99 -8.84 3.42 -3.94
C GLU A 99 -7.85 3.79 -2.83
N SER A 100 -8.27 3.69 -1.57
CA SER A 100 -7.40 4.02 -0.42
C SER A 100 -6.10 3.24 -0.40
N ASP A 101 -6.11 1.98 -0.85
CA ASP A 101 -4.89 1.17 -0.89
C ASP A 101 -3.89 1.74 -1.90
N PHE A 102 -4.38 2.19 -3.05
CA PHE A 102 -3.52 2.80 -4.07
C PHE A 102 -3.06 4.20 -3.68
N ILE A 103 -3.89 4.95 -2.95
CA ILE A 103 -3.49 6.24 -2.39
C ILE A 103 -2.33 6.05 -1.41
N LEU A 104 -2.42 5.07 -0.52
CA LEU A 104 -1.34 4.78 0.43
C LEU A 104 -0.07 4.37 -0.31
N ALA A 105 -0.19 3.49 -1.32
CA ALA A 105 0.95 3.08 -2.12
C ALA A 105 1.64 4.27 -2.79
N ALA A 106 0.87 5.19 -3.36
CA ALA A 106 1.42 6.39 -4.00
C ALA A 106 2.14 7.29 -3.00
N LYS A 107 1.59 7.45 -1.80
CA LYS A 107 2.23 8.24 -0.74
C LYS A 107 3.53 7.63 -0.27
N ILE A 108 3.58 6.31 -0.17
CA ILE A 108 4.81 5.59 0.20
C ILE A 108 5.88 5.76 -0.88
N ASP A 109 5.49 5.69 -2.15
CA ASP A 109 6.43 5.89 -3.26
C ASP A 109 7.07 7.28 -3.22
N ARG A 110 6.35 8.28 -2.71
CA ARG A 110 6.82 9.65 -2.66
C ARG A 110 7.96 9.87 -1.67
N ILE A 111 8.11 9.02 -0.67
CA ILE A 111 9.15 9.16 0.34
C ILE A 111 10.42 8.36 0.04
N CYS A 112 10.44 7.69 -1.10
CA CYS A 112 11.60 6.91 -1.55
C CYS A 112 12.51 7.72 -2.44
#